data_47fa38d779d260b0443788807968120c
#
_entry.id   47fa38d779d260b0443788807968120c
#
_cell.length_a   1.000
_cell.length_b   1.000
_cell.length_c   1.000
_cell.angle_alpha   90.00
_cell.angle_beta   90.00
_cell.angle_gamma   90.00
#
_symmetry.space_group_name_H-M   'P 1'
#
loop_
_entity.id
_entity.type
_entity.pdbx_description
1 polymer ?
#
loop_
_entity_poly.entity_id
_entity_poly.type
_entity_poly.pdbx_seq_one_letter_code
_entity_poly.pdbx_strand_id
1 'polypeptide(L)'
;HVSALAMYNQTMKYYPDSNPDEFKSIPRSYIGLVGRATYDWKTRYMVEMNVGYNGSENFAPGKRFGLFPAVSAGWVLTEENFMQPLKPWLSYFKLRASYGVVGNDRVSGNYRFLYLPDSYNPSTGSYYFGNSISTAWQGAVESKIGNPDVTWETAAKQNYGVDAYFINSKLKVNFDYFIERRKDILTNRKVLPTYLAANLPIANIGKVDNKGYELSVNWRDRIHD
;
A
#
# COMPACT_ATOMS: atom_id res chain seq x y z
N HIS A 1 1.49 18.27 -24.76
CA HIS A 1 0.20 17.84 -24.24
C HIS A 1 0.21 17.94 -22.71
N VAL A 2 -0.88 18.46 -22.15
CA VAL A 2 -1.09 18.51 -20.70
C VAL A 2 -2.42 17.83 -20.39
N SER A 3 -2.47 16.97 -19.38
CA SER A 3 -3.72 16.46 -18.85
C SER A 3 -3.74 16.52 -17.32
N ALA A 4 -4.92 16.72 -16.77
CA ALA A 4 -5.14 16.72 -15.34
C ALA A 4 -6.41 15.91 -15.01
N LEU A 5 -6.37 15.21 -13.90
CA LEU A 5 -7.49 14.45 -13.34
C LEU A 5 -7.60 14.76 -11.86
N ALA A 6 -8.81 15.02 -11.41
CA ALA A 6 -9.15 15.02 -9.99
C ALA A 6 -10.31 14.04 -9.78
N MET A 7 -10.18 13.18 -8.79
CA MET A 7 -11.18 12.16 -8.48
C MET A 7 -11.42 12.12 -6.97
N TYR A 8 -12.69 12.15 -6.60
CA TYR A 8 -13.15 11.88 -5.25
C TYR A 8 -13.82 10.51 -5.22
N ASN A 9 -13.45 9.69 -4.28
CA ASN A 9 -14.04 8.38 -4.04
C ASN A 9 -14.48 8.26 -2.59
N GLN A 10 -15.74 7.90 -2.40
CA GLN A 10 -16.29 7.56 -1.10
C GLN A 10 -16.98 6.21 -1.20
N THR A 11 -16.60 5.31 -0.34
CA THR A 11 -17.21 3.98 -0.27
C THR A 11 -17.71 3.75 1.15
N MET A 12 -18.97 3.33 1.26
CA MET A 12 -19.55 2.83 2.49
C MET A 12 -20.04 1.40 2.24
N LYS A 13 -19.54 0.46 3.03
CA LYS A 13 -19.93 -0.95 2.95
C LYS A 13 -20.63 -1.36 4.23
N TYR A 14 -21.85 -1.82 4.07
CA TYR A 14 -22.67 -2.36 5.15
C TYR A 14 -22.70 -3.89 5.03
N TYR A 15 -22.37 -4.56 6.12
CA TYR A 15 -22.42 -6.02 6.23
C TYR A 15 -23.45 -6.38 7.27
N PRO A 16 -24.70 -6.69 6.88
CA PRO A 16 -25.68 -7.26 7.80
C PRO A 16 -25.22 -8.70 8.09
N ASP A 17 -24.64 -8.91 9.26
CA ASP A 17 -24.20 -10.24 9.68
C ASP A 17 -25.06 -10.71 10.86
N SER A 18 -25.39 -12.00 10.86
CA SER A 18 -26.13 -12.67 11.91
C SER A 18 -25.31 -12.94 13.17
N ASN A 19 -24.00 -12.68 13.13
CA ASN A 19 -23.10 -12.84 14.28
C ASN A 19 -22.44 -11.50 14.63
N PRO A 20 -23.04 -10.72 15.54
CA PRO A 20 -22.57 -9.38 15.85
C PRO A 20 -21.26 -9.44 16.67
N ASP A 21 -20.18 -9.19 15.99
CA ASP A 21 -18.96 -8.63 16.57
C ASP A 21 -19.20 -7.14 16.77
N GLU A 22 -18.77 -6.54 17.88
CA GLU A 22 -19.06 -5.14 18.25
C GLU A 22 -18.86 -4.12 17.13
N PHE A 23 -17.94 -4.40 16.21
CA PHE A 23 -17.60 -3.52 15.10
C PHE A 23 -18.17 -3.96 13.73
N LYS A 24 -18.76 -5.15 13.61
CA LYS A 24 -19.30 -5.64 12.33
C LYS A 24 -20.56 -4.92 11.91
N SER A 25 -21.38 -4.49 12.86
CA SER A 25 -22.59 -3.71 12.61
C SER A 25 -22.31 -2.27 12.13
N ILE A 26 -21.07 -1.77 12.33
CA ILE A 26 -20.70 -0.44 11.91
C ILE A 26 -20.27 -0.49 10.43
N PRO A 27 -20.86 0.35 9.54
CA PRO A 27 -20.44 0.39 8.13
C PRO A 27 -18.95 0.70 7.98
N ARG A 28 -18.30 0.02 7.04
CA ARG A 28 -16.92 0.38 6.66
C ARG A 28 -16.93 1.58 5.75
N SER A 29 -16.21 2.62 6.12
CA SER A 29 -16.10 3.85 5.35
C SER A 29 -14.67 4.04 4.85
N TYR A 30 -14.57 4.42 3.59
CA TYR A 30 -13.34 4.84 2.96
C TYR A 30 -13.57 6.14 2.18
N ILE A 31 -12.66 7.08 2.33
CA ILE A 31 -12.66 8.34 1.60
C ILE A 31 -11.30 8.51 0.95
N GLY A 32 -11.29 8.85 -0.33
CA GLY A 32 -10.07 9.12 -1.08
C GLY A 32 -10.24 10.29 -2.03
N LEU A 33 -9.26 11.17 -2.04
CA LEU A 33 -9.08 12.20 -3.05
C LEU A 33 -7.81 11.89 -3.82
N VAL A 34 -7.90 11.88 -5.15
CA VAL A 34 -6.78 11.60 -6.04
C VAL A 34 -6.63 12.74 -7.02
N GLY A 35 -5.43 13.27 -7.13
CA GLY A 35 -5.01 14.20 -8.15
C GLY A 35 -3.94 13.59 -9.04
N ARG A 36 -4.03 13.79 -10.35
CA ARG A 36 -3.03 13.40 -11.32
C ARG A 36 -2.81 14.53 -12.32
N ALA A 37 -1.57 14.85 -12.61
CA ALA A 37 -1.18 15.76 -13.68
C ALA A 37 -0.12 15.10 -14.55
N THR A 38 -0.29 15.18 -15.87
CA THR A 38 0.69 14.66 -16.82
C THR A 38 1.10 15.75 -17.80
N TYR A 39 2.36 15.77 -18.13
CA TYR A 39 2.95 16.64 -19.14
C TYR A 39 3.75 15.82 -20.11
N ASP A 40 3.47 15.99 -21.40
CA ASP A 40 4.21 15.41 -22.50
C ASP A 40 4.65 16.53 -23.46
N TRP A 41 5.93 16.60 -23.73
CA TRP A 41 6.49 17.53 -24.70
C TRP A 41 7.13 16.78 -25.86
N LYS A 42 6.47 16.86 -27.02
CA LYS A 42 6.91 16.26 -28.30
C LYS A 42 7.24 14.77 -28.20
N THR A 43 6.56 14.03 -27.33
CA THR A 43 6.84 12.61 -27.04
C THR A 43 8.26 12.31 -26.55
N ARG A 44 9.06 13.37 -26.26
CA ARG A 44 10.44 13.26 -25.79
C ARG A 44 10.54 13.23 -24.29
N TYR A 45 9.89 14.22 -23.64
CA TYR A 45 9.92 14.38 -22.19
C TYR A 45 8.53 14.19 -21.65
N MET A 46 8.42 13.29 -20.74
CA MET A 46 7.16 12.94 -20.06
C MET A 46 7.35 13.10 -18.57
N VAL A 47 6.43 13.78 -17.93
CA VAL A 47 6.39 13.91 -16.48
C VAL A 47 4.98 13.63 -16.01
N GLU A 48 4.87 12.85 -14.96
CA GLU A 48 3.61 12.56 -14.30
C GLU A 48 3.75 12.81 -12.81
N MET A 49 2.76 13.48 -12.23
CA MET A 49 2.62 13.71 -10.81
C MET A 49 1.30 13.16 -10.35
N ASN A 50 1.31 12.38 -9.28
CA ASN A 50 0.13 11.83 -8.64
C ASN A 50 0.14 12.20 -7.16
N VAL A 51 -1.02 12.47 -6.61
CA VAL A 51 -1.21 12.66 -5.19
C VAL A 51 -2.47 11.94 -4.75
N GLY A 52 -2.34 11.09 -3.75
CA GLY A 52 -3.47 10.44 -3.06
C GLY A 52 -3.59 11.00 -1.65
N TYR A 53 -4.80 11.38 -1.25
CA TYR A 53 -5.14 11.76 0.11
C TYR A 53 -6.28 10.88 0.59
N ASN A 54 -5.94 9.90 1.44
CA ASN A 54 -6.84 8.82 1.80
C ASN A 54 -7.12 8.81 3.30
N GLY A 55 -8.38 8.55 3.65
CA GLY A 55 -8.83 8.44 5.03
C GLY A 55 -9.17 6.99 5.40
N SER A 56 -8.71 6.56 6.58
CA SER A 56 -9.01 5.25 7.15
C SER A 56 -9.63 5.37 8.52
N GLU A 57 -10.63 4.54 8.78
CA GLU A 57 -11.29 4.41 10.09
C GLU A 57 -10.43 3.68 11.14
N ASN A 58 -9.36 3.01 10.70
CA ASN A 58 -8.49 2.23 11.57
C ASN A 58 -7.65 3.08 12.52
N PHE A 59 -7.54 4.37 12.25
CA PHE A 59 -6.69 5.29 13.01
C PHE A 59 -7.50 6.31 13.81
N ALA A 60 -6.93 6.77 14.91
CA ALA A 60 -7.53 7.76 15.78
C ALA A 60 -7.80 9.10 15.05
N PRO A 61 -8.77 9.90 15.50
CA PRO A 61 -8.95 11.26 15.02
C PRO A 61 -7.63 12.03 15.03
N GLY A 62 -7.34 12.73 13.92
CA GLY A 62 -6.07 13.41 13.68
C GLY A 62 -5.00 12.58 12.98
N LYS A 63 -5.12 11.23 12.93
CA LYS A 63 -4.20 10.31 12.22
C LYS A 63 -4.86 9.56 11.06
N ARG A 64 -6.15 9.81 10.83
CA ARG A 64 -6.96 9.08 9.85
C ARG A 64 -6.52 9.29 8.42
N PHE A 65 -6.02 10.46 8.09
CA PHE A 65 -5.69 10.82 6.72
C PHE A 65 -4.20 10.73 6.45
N GLY A 66 -3.86 10.08 5.33
CA GLY A 66 -2.50 9.96 4.82
C GLY A 66 -2.35 10.61 3.45
N LEU A 67 -1.22 11.29 3.22
CA LEU A 67 -0.84 11.88 1.94
C LEU A 67 0.21 11.02 1.26
N PHE A 68 -0.06 10.63 0.02
CA PHE A 68 0.76 9.68 -0.75
C PHE A 68 1.11 10.28 -2.12
N PRO A 69 2.19 11.05 -2.21
CA PRO A 69 2.66 11.62 -3.46
C PRO A 69 3.45 10.60 -4.27
N ALA A 70 3.39 10.74 -5.60
CA ALA A 70 4.24 10.03 -6.54
C ALA A 70 4.60 10.93 -7.73
N VAL A 71 5.80 10.76 -8.24
CA VAL A 71 6.29 11.45 -9.43
C VAL A 71 7.02 10.46 -10.34
N SER A 72 6.83 10.60 -11.64
CA SER A 72 7.60 9.85 -12.62
C SER A 72 8.05 10.76 -13.77
N ALA A 73 9.19 10.41 -14.35
CA ALA A 73 9.73 11.07 -15.53
C ALA A 73 10.17 10.04 -16.55
N GLY A 74 10.00 10.37 -17.83
CA GLY A 74 10.45 9.58 -18.96
C GLY A 74 11.13 10.47 -20.00
N TRP A 75 12.21 9.98 -20.55
CA TRP A 75 12.95 10.63 -21.62
C TRP A 75 13.17 9.68 -22.77
N VAL A 76 12.61 9.99 -23.94
CA VAL A 76 12.78 9.21 -25.17
C VAL A 76 13.97 9.78 -25.94
N LEU A 77 15.13 9.18 -25.74
CA LEU A 77 16.39 9.64 -26.34
C LEU A 77 16.40 9.52 -27.86
N THR A 78 15.74 8.51 -28.42
CA THR A 78 15.68 8.32 -29.89
C THR A 78 14.97 9.45 -30.63
N GLU A 79 14.21 10.29 -29.91
CA GLU A 79 13.59 11.49 -30.48
C GLU A 79 14.52 12.71 -30.48
N GLU A 80 15.73 12.59 -29.91
CA GLU A 80 16.73 13.64 -29.91
C GLU A 80 17.53 13.68 -31.22
N ASN A 81 17.94 14.88 -31.63
CA ASN A 81 18.65 15.07 -32.89
C ASN A 81 19.98 14.32 -32.94
N PHE A 82 20.69 14.21 -31.84
CA PHE A 82 21.97 13.50 -31.76
C PHE A 82 21.83 11.97 -31.86
N MET A 83 20.63 11.42 -31.63
CA MET A 83 20.37 9.99 -31.76
C MET A 83 19.88 9.56 -33.15
N GLN A 84 19.60 10.50 -34.05
CA GLN A 84 19.10 10.18 -35.40
C GLN A 84 19.98 9.20 -36.16
N PRO A 85 21.35 9.28 -36.14
CA PRO A 85 22.19 8.31 -36.82
C PRO A 85 22.06 6.87 -36.30
N LEU A 86 21.62 6.68 -35.07
CA LEU A 86 21.47 5.38 -34.45
C LEU A 86 20.09 4.75 -34.65
N LYS A 87 19.10 5.53 -35.13
CA LYS A 87 17.70 5.05 -35.31
C LYS A 87 17.57 3.79 -36.19
N PRO A 88 18.37 3.56 -37.24
CA PRO A 88 18.25 2.35 -38.06
C PRO A 88 18.54 1.08 -37.26
N TRP A 89 19.38 1.16 -36.24
CA TRP A 89 19.74 0.03 -35.37
C TRP A 89 18.99 0.04 -34.03
N LEU A 90 18.89 1.21 -33.38
CA LEU A 90 18.20 1.43 -32.13
C LEU A 90 16.89 2.19 -32.40
N SER A 91 15.82 1.44 -32.64
CA SER A 91 14.52 1.99 -33.07
C SER A 91 13.82 2.80 -31.98
N TYR A 92 14.06 2.47 -30.71
CA TYR A 92 13.49 3.15 -29.56
C TYR A 92 14.39 3.02 -28.35
N PHE A 93 14.65 4.14 -27.67
CA PHE A 93 15.38 4.14 -26.41
C PHE A 93 14.78 5.15 -25.46
N LYS A 94 14.29 4.65 -24.31
CA LYS A 94 13.64 5.47 -23.28
C LYS A 94 14.25 5.18 -21.91
N LEU A 95 14.57 6.23 -21.20
CA LEU A 95 14.89 6.19 -19.77
C LEU A 95 13.65 6.52 -18.95
N ARG A 96 13.46 5.82 -17.85
CA ARG A 96 12.36 6.01 -16.92
C ARG A 96 12.89 6.13 -15.50
N ALA A 97 12.30 7.03 -14.72
CA ALA A 97 12.54 7.11 -13.30
C ALA A 97 11.22 7.43 -12.60
N SER A 98 10.98 6.79 -11.46
CA SER A 98 9.83 7.11 -10.63
C SER A 98 10.16 7.03 -9.15
N TYR A 99 9.48 7.86 -8.39
CA TYR A 99 9.47 7.85 -6.93
C TYR A 99 8.03 7.99 -6.45
N GLY A 100 7.63 7.18 -5.49
CA GLY A 100 6.30 7.28 -4.92
C GLY A 100 6.24 6.75 -3.50
N VAL A 101 5.33 7.30 -2.73
CA VAL A 101 4.98 6.81 -1.40
C VAL A 101 3.59 6.20 -1.45
N VAL A 102 3.46 4.99 -0.94
CA VAL A 102 2.19 4.25 -0.85
C VAL A 102 1.87 4.00 0.61
N GLY A 103 0.62 4.23 1.01
CA GLY A 103 0.12 3.93 2.34
C GLY A 103 -0.65 2.61 2.37
N ASN A 104 -0.55 1.91 3.49
CA ASN A 104 -1.36 0.75 3.81
C ASN A 104 -1.94 0.90 5.22
N ASP A 105 -3.25 0.66 5.34
CA ASP A 105 -4.00 0.71 6.61
C ASP A 105 -4.47 -0.67 7.07
N ARG A 106 -4.12 -1.71 6.32
CA ARG A 106 -4.59 -3.08 6.58
C ARG A 106 -3.63 -3.82 7.49
N VAL A 107 -4.22 -4.51 8.45
CA VAL A 107 -3.53 -5.45 9.33
C VAL A 107 -4.06 -6.85 9.07
N SER A 108 -3.20 -7.86 9.15
CA SER A 108 -3.62 -9.25 9.11
C SER A 108 -4.61 -9.53 10.25
N GLY A 109 -5.74 -10.19 9.94
CA GLY A 109 -6.73 -10.57 10.95
C GLY A 109 -8.00 -9.73 10.99
N ASN A 110 -8.26 -8.92 9.95
CA ASN A 110 -9.54 -8.20 9.80
C ASN A 110 -9.86 -7.19 10.93
N TYR A 111 -8.84 -6.70 11.60
CA TYR A 111 -8.98 -5.72 12.68
C TYR A 111 -9.50 -4.38 12.16
N ARG A 112 -10.36 -3.74 12.99
CA ARG A 112 -10.89 -2.39 12.76
C ARG A 112 -10.63 -1.55 14.00
N PHE A 113 -10.67 -0.23 13.83
CA PHE A 113 -10.53 0.72 14.94
C PHE A 113 -9.36 0.37 15.88
N LEU A 114 -8.15 0.26 15.31
CA LEU A 114 -6.95 -0.19 16.04
C LEU A 114 -6.63 0.63 17.29
N TYR A 115 -7.16 1.84 17.36
CA TYR A 115 -6.95 2.77 18.47
C TYR A 115 -7.92 2.54 19.65
N LEU A 116 -9.02 1.81 19.42
CA LEU A 116 -9.98 1.53 20.47
C LEU A 116 -9.59 0.25 21.23
N PRO A 117 -9.70 0.24 22.55
CA PRO A 117 -9.61 -1.00 23.30
C PRO A 117 -10.83 -1.87 22.99
N ASP A 118 -10.61 -3.15 22.86
CA ASP A 118 -11.66 -4.17 22.86
C ASP A 118 -11.86 -4.57 24.31
N SER A 119 -12.62 -3.74 25.02
CA SER A 119 -12.47 -3.65 26.46
C SER A 119 -13.05 -4.81 27.23
N TYR A 120 -14.08 -5.47 26.72
CA TYR A 120 -14.69 -6.58 27.47
C TYR A 120 -15.24 -7.62 26.49
N ASN A 121 -14.62 -8.78 26.46
CA ASN A 121 -15.24 -9.93 25.82
C ASN A 121 -16.13 -10.64 26.86
N PRO A 122 -17.47 -10.48 26.76
CA PRO A 122 -18.39 -11.08 27.76
C PRO A 122 -18.50 -12.59 27.61
N SER A 123 -17.82 -13.19 26.63
CA SER A 123 -17.88 -14.63 26.38
C SER A 123 -16.67 -15.39 26.93
N THR A 124 -15.69 -14.71 27.50
CA THR A 124 -14.46 -15.33 27.99
C THR A 124 -14.25 -15.05 29.46
N GLY A 125 -13.96 -16.10 30.21
CA GLY A 125 -13.79 -16.07 31.62
C GLY A 125 -15.06 -16.54 32.36
N SER A 126 -14.89 -17.46 33.24
CA SER A 126 -15.97 -17.94 34.14
C SER A 126 -15.49 -17.88 35.56
N TYR A 127 -16.42 -17.57 36.45
CA TYR A 127 -16.17 -17.55 37.87
C TYR A 127 -17.22 -18.40 38.60
N TYR A 128 -16.78 -19.12 39.60
CA TYR A 128 -17.67 -19.95 40.44
C TYR A 128 -17.89 -19.25 41.78
N PHE A 129 -19.13 -18.98 42.13
CA PHE A 129 -19.49 -18.37 43.41
C PHE A 129 -19.97 -19.44 44.38
N GLY A 130 -19.59 -19.30 45.63
CA GLY A 130 -20.01 -20.18 46.73
C GLY A 130 -19.26 -21.51 46.77
N ASN A 131 -19.84 -22.51 47.42
CA ASN A 131 -19.23 -23.82 47.64
C ASN A 131 -19.54 -24.82 46.52
N SER A 132 -20.28 -24.41 45.50
CA SER A 132 -20.64 -25.27 44.36
C SER A 132 -19.89 -24.87 43.10
N ILE A 133 -19.14 -25.81 42.55
CA ILE A 133 -18.43 -25.64 41.27
C ILE A 133 -19.28 -26.08 40.06
N SER A 134 -20.58 -26.35 40.29
CA SER A 134 -21.46 -26.86 39.23
C SER A 134 -22.03 -25.76 38.32
N THR A 135 -22.01 -24.50 38.72
CA THR A 135 -22.54 -23.39 37.93
C THR A 135 -21.48 -22.34 37.75
N ALA A 136 -20.95 -22.26 36.52
CA ALA A 136 -20.05 -21.20 36.13
C ALA A 136 -20.83 -19.96 35.72
N TRP A 137 -20.50 -18.82 36.30
CA TRP A 137 -21.02 -17.53 35.91
C TRP A 137 -20.07 -16.89 34.90
N GLN A 138 -20.64 -16.45 33.81
CA GLN A 138 -19.86 -15.83 32.73
C GLN A 138 -19.32 -14.47 33.18
N GLY A 139 -18.03 -14.30 33.05
CA GLY A 139 -17.33 -13.05 33.32
C GLY A 139 -16.95 -12.30 32.03
N ALA A 140 -16.32 -11.18 32.21
CA ALA A 140 -15.73 -10.42 31.10
C ALA A 140 -14.22 -10.28 31.34
N VAL A 141 -13.43 -10.48 30.28
CA VAL A 141 -11.97 -10.35 30.30
C VAL A 141 -11.56 -9.28 29.33
N GLU A 142 -10.66 -8.40 29.73
CA GLU A 142 -10.01 -7.45 28.83
C GLU A 142 -9.17 -8.23 27.82
N SER A 143 -9.51 -8.13 26.53
CA SER A 143 -8.87 -8.96 25.50
C SER A 143 -7.86 -8.19 24.66
N LYS A 144 -8.08 -6.90 24.46
CA LYS A 144 -7.26 -6.07 23.56
C LYS A 144 -7.07 -4.66 24.10
N ILE A 145 -5.83 -4.26 24.20
CA ILE A 145 -5.46 -2.88 24.50
C ILE A 145 -5.46 -2.09 23.19
N GLY A 146 -6.16 -0.96 23.13
CA GLY A 146 -6.14 -0.05 21.99
C GLY A 146 -4.83 0.72 21.93
N ASN A 147 -4.43 1.13 20.73
CA ASN A 147 -3.25 1.97 20.54
C ASN A 147 -3.62 3.24 19.76
N PRO A 148 -3.77 4.39 20.43
CA PRO A 148 -4.10 5.65 19.77
C PRO A 148 -2.96 6.19 18.91
N ASP A 149 -1.75 5.62 19.02
CA ASP A 149 -0.57 6.08 18.27
C ASP A 149 -0.39 5.38 16.93
N VAL A 150 -1.25 4.42 16.61
CA VAL A 150 -1.20 3.73 15.31
C VAL A 150 -1.45 4.69 14.16
N THR A 151 -0.62 4.57 13.14
CA THR A 151 -0.71 5.35 11.90
C THR A 151 -0.48 4.48 10.66
N TRP A 152 -0.50 5.09 9.50
CA TRP A 152 -0.30 4.44 8.22
C TRP A 152 1.06 3.75 8.13
N GLU A 153 1.06 2.50 7.68
CA GLU A 153 2.25 1.87 7.13
C GLU A 153 2.61 2.57 5.82
N THR A 154 3.88 2.87 5.59
CA THR A 154 4.34 3.57 4.38
C THR A 154 5.40 2.79 3.65
N ALA A 155 5.30 2.75 2.31
CA ALA A 155 6.30 2.19 1.43
C ALA A 155 6.79 3.26 0.45
N ALA A 156 8.05 3.67 0.58
CA ALA A 156 8.73 4.51 -0.41
C ALA A 156 9.31 3.62 -1.50
N LYS A 157 8.85 3.82 -2.74
CA LYS A 157 9.22 3.04 -3.91
C LYS A 157 9.98 3.90 -4.90
N GLN A 158 11.10 3.39 -5.40
CA GLN A 158 11.89 3.97 -6.46
C GLN A 158 12.03 2.94 -7.57
N ASN A 159 11.89 3.36 -8.81
CA ASN A 159 12.13 2.52 -9.97
C ASN A 159 12.91 3.32 -11.02
N TYR A 160 13.93 2.70 -11.57
CA TYR A 160 14.76 3.21 -12.67
C TYR A 160 14.72 2.19 -13.80
N GLY A 161 14.20 2.60 -14.96
CA GLY A 161 13.97 1.70 -16.07
C GLY A 161 14.60 2.18 -17.36
N VAL A 162 14.95 1.21 -18.20
CA VAL A 162 15.45 1.41 -19.56
C VAL A 162 14.64 0.54 -20.51
N ASP A 163 14.09 1.16 -21.55
CA ASP A 163 13.41 0.45 -22.64
C ASP A 163 14.24 0.65 -23.92
N ALA A 164 14.77 -0.43 -24.48
CA ALA A 164 15.59 -0.40 -25.70
C ALA A 164 15.04 -1.37 -26.75
N TYR A 165 14.69 -0.86 -27.93
CA TYR A 165 14.17 -1.66 -29.04
C TYR A 165 15.11 -1.57 -30.22
N PHE A 166 15.51 -2.72 -30.76
CA PHE A 166 16.52 -2.85 -31.80
C PHE A 166 15.91 -3.47 -33.07
N ILE A 167 16.54 -3.23 -34.20
CA ILE A 167 16.26 -3.88 -35.49
C ILE A 167 14.78 -3.75 -35.85
N ASN A 168 14.32 -2.52 -36.03
CA ASN A 168 12.91 -2.20 -36.30
C ASN A 168 11.93 -2.82 -35.26
N SER A 169 12.32 -2.78 -33.98
CA SER A 169 11.55 -3.32 -32.85
C SER A 169 11.36 -4.84 -32.86
N LYS A 170 12.17 -5.60 -33.61
CA LYS A 170 12.20 -7.06 -33.55
C LYS A 170 12.72 -7.56 -32.20
N LEU A 171 13.76 -6.93 -31.65
CA LEU A 171 14.30 -7.20 -30.34
C LEU A 171 13.91 -6.07 -29.39
N LYS A 172 13.22 -6.42 -28.31
CA LYS A 172 12.85 -5.51 -27.23
C LYS A 172 13.51 -5.95 -25.94
N VAL A 173 14.23 -5.03 -25.32
CA VAL A 173 14.90 -5.24 -24.05
C VAL A 173 14.37 -4.20 -23.06
N ASN A 174 13.84 -4.66 -21.93
CA ASN A 174 13.40 -3.82 -20.84
C ASN A 174 14.20 -4.21 -19.60
N PHE A 175 14.80 -3.24 -18.95
CA PHE A 175 15.53 -3.41 -17.70
C PHE A 175 14.97 -2.45 -16.66
N ASP A 176 14.69 -2.96 -15.47
CA ASP A 176 14.23 -2.19 -14.33
C ASP A 176 15.09 -2.51 -13.09
N TYR A 177 15.45 -1.47 -12.36
CA TYR A 177 16.04 -1.55 -11.04
C TYR A 177 15.12 -0.87 -10.03
N PHE A 178 14.72 -1.58 -8.99
CA PHE A 178 13.79 -1.07 -8.00
C PHE A 178 14.36 -1.12 -6.58
N ILE A 179 13.92 -0.15 -5.79
CA ILE A 179 14.17 -0.07 -4.35
C ILE A 179 12.82 0.22 -3.68
N GLU A 180 12.42 -0.62 -2.75
CA GLU A 180 11.27 -0.39 -1.87
C GLU A 180 11.74 -0.37 -0.42
N ARG A 181 11.41 0.70 0.29
CA ARG A 181 11.62 0.84 1.72
C ARG A 181 10.29 0.96 2.41
N ARG A 182 9.91 -0.10 3.09
CA ARG A 182 8.68 -0.16 3.85
C ARG A 182 8.99 0.06 5.32
N LYS A 183 8.28 0.99 5.94
CA LYS A 183 8.43 1.36 7.34
C LYS A 183 7.08 1.49 8.01
N ASP A 184 7.12 1.53 9.33
CA ASP A 184 5.94 1.65 10.17
C ASP A 184 4.93 0.52 9.94
N ILE A 185 5.43 -0.70 9.62
CA ILE A 185 4.59 -1.88 9.36
C ILE A 185 3.83 -2.22 10.63
N LEU A 186 2.53 -2.36 10.47
CA LEU A 186 1.61 -2.72 11.54
C LEU A 186 1.77 -4.20 11.93
N THR A 187 2.28 -4.46 13.10
CA THR A 187 2.52 -5.82 13.59
C THR A 187 2.31 -5.95 15.10
N ASN A 188 2.03 -7.17 15.54
CA ASN A 188 1.94 -7.50 16.95
C ASN A 188 3.34 -7.61 17.57
N ARG A 189 3.52 -7.06 18.75
CA ARG A 189 4.72 -7.33 19.56
C ARG A 189 4.65 -8.77 20.07
N LYS A 190 5.63 -9.58 19.67
CA LYS A 190 5.68 -11.01 20.06
C LYS A 190 6.39 -11.26 21.38
N VAL A 191 7.16 -10.31 21.89
CA VAL A 191 7.92 -10.47 23.11
C VAL A 191 7.18 -9.80 24.24
N LEU A 192 6.54 -10.63 25.06
CA LEU A 192 5.78 -10.23 26.24
C LEU A 192 6.35 -10.93 27.46
N PRO A 193 6.48 -10.24 28.57
CA PRO A 193 6.59 -10.89 29.87
C PRO A 193 5.30 -11.68 30.15
N THR A 194 5.43 -12.93 30.57
CA THR A 194 4.31 -13.86 30.80
C THR A 194 3.33 -13.44 31.90
N TYR A 195 3.67 -12.41 32.65
CA TYR A 195 2.80 -11.86 33.73
C TYR A 195 1.80 -10.79 33.21
N LEU A 196 1.88 -10.37 31.95
CA LEU A 196 0.87 -9.50 31.36
C LEU A 196 -0.32 -10.32 30.89
N ALA A 197 -1.46 -10.16 31.57
CA ALA A 197 -2.68 -10.86 31.25
C ALA A 197 -3.39 -10.39 29.99
N ALA A 198 -2.94 -9.27 29.37
CA ALA A 198 -3.55 -8.67 28.20
C ALA A 198 -2.67 -8.80 26.96
N ASN A 199 -3.31 -8.90 25.78
CA ASN A 199 -2.62 -8.87 24.49
C ASN A 199 -2.13 -7.46 24.21
N LEU A 200 -0.84 -7.31 23.85
CA LEU A 200 -0.30 -6.02 23.45
C LEU A 200 -0.96 -5.52 22.17
N PRO A 201 -1.15 -4.21 22.09
CA PRO A 201 -1.74 -3.60 20.91
C PRO A 201 -0.80 -3.70 19.71
N ILE A 202 -1.41 -3.68 18.52
CA ILE A 202 -0.70 -3.51 17.26
C ILE A 202 0.05 -2.18 17.28
N ALA A 203 1.27 -2.18 16.75
CA ALA A 203 2.11 -1.00 16.68
C ALA A 203 2.88 -0.91 15.36
N ASN A 204 3.27 0.30 14.99
CA ASN A 204 4.06 0.59 13.80
C ASN A 204 5.56 0.38 14.06
N ILE A 205 6.01 -0.87 14.11
CA ILE A 205 7.39 -1.22 14.49
C ILE A 205 8.19 -1.97 13.42
N GLY A 206 7.51 -2.51 12.41
CA GLY A 206 8.17 -3.29 11.37
C GLY A 206 8.84 -2.41 10.32
N LYS A 207 9.98 -2.87 9.79
CA LYS A 207 10.69 -2.28 8.65
C LYS A 207 11.14 -3.39 7.72
N VAL A 208 11.02 -3.15 6.41
CA VAL A 208 11.47 -4.08 5.36
C VAL A 208 12.05 -3.27 4.22
N ASP A 209 13.25 -3.61 3.82
CA ASP A 209 13.90 -3.09 2.61
C ASP A 209 13.93 -4.19 1.56
N ASN A 210 13.46 -3.87 0.37
CA ASN A 210 13.47 -4.75 -0.80
C ASN A 210 14.13 -4.01 -1.97
N LYS A 211 15.03 -4.68 -2.66
CA LYS A 211 15.68 -4.16 -3.87
C LYS A 211 15.94 -5.29 -4.84
N GLY A 212 15.84 -4.98 -6.11
CA GLY A 212 16.07 -5.98 -7.13
C GLY A 212 16.15 -5.37 -8.52
N TYR A 213 16.33 -6.23 -9.47
CA TYR A 213 16.33 -5.90 -10.89
C TYR A 213 15.49 -6.90 -11.66
N GLU A 214 14.91 -6.42 -12.75
CA GLU A 214 14.12 -7.21 -13.68
C GLU A 214 14.66 -6.99 -15.09
N LEU A 215 14.81 -8.06 -15.84
CA LEU A 215 15.23 -8.02 -17.25
C LEU A 215 14.20 -8.81 -18.06
N SER A 216 13.64 -8.14 -19.06
CA SER A 216 12.76 -8.76 -20.05
C SER A 216 13.36 -8.62 -21.44
N VAL A 217 13.47 -9.72 -22.14
CA VAL A 217 13.96 -9.77 -23.54
C VAL A 217 12.90 -10.45 -24.39
N ASN A 218 12.43 -9.76 -25.41
CA ASN A 218 11.43 -10.28 -26.33
C ASN A 218 11.94 -10.16 -27.77
N TRP A 219 11.91 -11.27 -28.49
CA TRP A 219 12.23 -11.34 -29.91
C TRP A 219 10.98 -11.70 -30.72
N ARG A 220 10.70 -10.94 -31.77
CA ARG A 220 9.62 -11.21 -32.71
C ARG A 220 10.10 -11.06 -34.13
N ASP A 221 9.97 -12.13 -34.91
CA ASP A 221 10.24 -12.12 -36.34
C ASP A 221 9.11 -12.84 -37.09
N ARG A 222 9.02 -12.59 -38.39
CA ARG A 222 8.17 -13.35 -39.30
C ARG A 222 9.07 -14.23 -40.16
N ILE A 223 8.83 -15.52 -40.10
CA ILE A 223 9.41 -16.44 -41.04
C ILE A 223 8.55 -16.36 -42.29
N HIS A 224 9.13 -15.89 -43.39
CA HIS A 224 8.46 -15.93 -44.68
C HIS A 224 8.54 -17.36 -45.18
N ASP A 225 7.37 -17.95 -45.54
CA ASP A 225 7.28 -19.11 -46.41
C ASP A 225 7.56 -18.65 -47.83
#